data_7f0cd9f012525383963ca1724d3defa7
#
_entry.id   7f0cd9f012525383963ca1724d3defa7
#
_cell.length_a   1.000
_cell.length_b   1.000
_cell.length_c   1.000
_cell.angle_alpha   90.00
_cell.angle_beta   90.00
_cell.angle_gamma   90.00
#
_symmetry.space_group_name_H-M   'P 1'
#
loop_
_entity.id
_entity.type
_entity.pdbx_description
1 polymer ?
#
loop_
_entity_poly.entity_id
_entity_poly.type
_entity_poly.pdbx_seq_one_letter_code
_entity_poly.pdbx_strand_id
1 'polypeptide(L)'
;MRNLEISLTIQDTELSRQPAWPLSRPRTRRLIAAALPANCYSAALTLVLVGRAHGRRLNQEYRGRDYATNILTFTYTGLPQLHADLVFCHPVVTQEARAQKRSVDHHAAHLLVHGVLHACGLDHDRASDAAQMESLEIAILKRFRIPNPYL
;
A
#
# COMPACT_ATOMS: atom_id res chain seq x y z
N MET A 1 5.59 -24.74 -6.40
CA MET A 1 5.39 -24.10 -5.09
C MET A 1 6.28 -22.87 -5.00
N ARG A 2 5.72 -21.76 -4.64
CA ARG A 2 6.45 -20.50 -4.58
C ARG A 2 7.27 -20.41 -3.29
N ASN A 3 8.58 -20.17 -3.40
CA ASN A 3 9.47 -20.02 -2.26
C ASN A 3 9.72 -18.53 -1.98
N LEU A 4 8.70 -17.87 -1.42
CA LEU A 4 8.72 -16.44 -1.17
C LEU A 4 8.89 -16.17 0.33
N GLU A 5 9.90 -15.36 0.67
CA GLU A 5 10.10 -14.89 2.03
C GLU A 5 9.60 -13.44 2.16
N ILE A 6 8.71 -13.20 3.11
CA ILE A 6 8.21 -11.87 3.41
C ILE A 6 8.61 -11.48 4.82
N SER A 7 9.35 -10.39 4.94
CA SER A 7 9.64 -9.74 6.21
C SER A 7 8.77 -8.49 6.31
N LEU A 8 7.86 -8.47 7.28
CA LEU A 8 6.89 -7.39 7.46
C LEU A 8 7.08 -6.72 8.80
N THR A 9 7.28 -5.41 8.78
CA THR A 9 7.32 -4.55 9.95
C THR A 9 6.19 -3.52 9.82
N ILE A 10 5.50 -3.24 10.92
CA ILE A 10 4.48 -2.19 10.98
C ILE A 10 4.87 -1.22 12.08
N GLN A 11 5.08 0.06 11.71
CA GLN A 11 5.50 1.11 12.62
C GLN A 11 4.41 2.18 12.70
N ASP A 12 3.87 2.42 13.88
CA ASP A 12 2.94 3.52 14.14
C ASP A 12 3.73 4.67 14.78
N THR A 13 4.03 5.71 14.00
CA THR A 13 4.84 6.84 14.48
C THR A 13 4.08 7.78 15.41
N GLU A 14 2.74 7.69 15.43
CA GLU A 14 1.90 8.56 16.26
C GLU A 14 1.58 7.93 17.61
N LEU A 15 1.94 6.67 17.82
CA LEU A 15 1.68 5.92 19.05
C LEU A 15 0.22 6.03 19.49
N SER A 16 -0.70 5.95 18.55
CA SER A 16 -2.12 6.11 18.83
C SER A 16 -2.65 4.95 19.68
N ARG A 17 -3.64 5.23 20.54
CA ARG A 17 -4.26 4.22 21.40
C ARG A 17 -5.06 3.19 20.61
N GLN A 18 -5.52 3.56 19.41
CA GLN A 18 -6.21 2.65 18.50
C GLN A 18 -5.25 2.25 17.39
N PRO A 19 -5.26 0.97 16.97
CA PRO A 19 -4.42 0.55 15.86
C PRO A 19 -4.74 1.39 14.61
N ALA A 20 -3.75 2.12 14.12
CA ALA A 20 -3.90 2.92 12.91
C ALA A 20 -3.94 2.04 11.65
N TRP A 21 -3.45 0.80 11.75
CA TRP A 21 -3.51 -0.17 10.68
C TRP A 21 -4.69 -1.13 10.90
N PRO A 22 -5.72 -1.09 10.03
CA PRO A 22 -6.97 -1.80 10.29
C PRO A 22 -6.94 -3.30 9.99
N LEU A 23 -5.94 -3.78 9.23
CA LEU A 23 -5.89 -5.17 8.81
C LEU A 23 -5.06 -6.01 9.78
N SER A 24 -5.47 -7.27 9.98
CA SER A 24 -4.67 -8.20 10.77
C SER A 24 -3.32 -8.45 10.07
N ARG A 25 -2.32 -8.84 10.85
CA ARG A 25 -1.01 -9.14 10.30
C ARG A 25 -1.05 -10.30 9.29
N PRO A 26 -1.74 -11.43 9.56
CA PRO A 26 -1.85 -12.50 8.57
C PRO A 26 -2.54 -12.05 7.26
N ARG A 27 -3.60 -11.26 7.37
CA ARG A 27 -4.31 -10.75 6.18
C ARG A 27 -3.43 -9.82 5.38
N THR A 28 -2.69 -8.94 6.07
CA THR A 28 -1.73 -8.03 5.43
C THR A 28 -0.68 -8.81 4.65
N ARG A 29 -0.11 -9.86 5.25
CA ARG A 29 0.90 -10.70 4.59
C ARG A 29 0.32 -11.41 3.36
N ARG A 30 -0.90 -11.91 3.45
CA ARG A 30 -1.55 -12.59 2.31
C ARG A 30 -1.80 -11.63 1.15
N LEU A 31 -2.23 -10.40 1.43
CA LEU A 31 -2.42 -9.38 0.41
C LEU A 31 -1.10 -9.03 -0.27
N ILE A 32 -0.04 -8.84 0.51
CA ILE A 32 1.30 -8.58 -0.01
C ILE A 32 1.75 -9.73 -0.91
N ALA A 33 1.62 -10.97 -0.45
CA ALA A 33 2.01 -12.15 -1.22
C ALA A 33 1.27 -12.22 -2.55
N ALA A 34 -0.03 -11.90 -2.54
CA ALA A 34 -0.86 -11.90 -3.74
C ALA A 34 -0.45 -10.82 -4.75
N ALA A 35 0.07 -9.70 -4.26
CA ALA A 35 0.49 -8.59 -5.11
C ALA A 35 1.90 -8.78 -5.68
N LEU A 36 2.74 -9.59 -5.05
CA LEU A 36 4.12 -9.80 -5.49
C LEU A 36 4.16 -10.73 -6.72
N PRO A 37 4.94 -10.39 -7.75
CA PRO A 37 5.04 -11.22 -8.95
C PRO A 37 5.82 -12.51 -8.69
N ALA A 38 5.66 -13.47 -9.61
CA ALA A 38 6.25 -14.81 -9.47
C ALA A 38 7.78 -14.81 -9.38
N ASN A 39 8.44 -13.81 -9.96
CA ASN A 39 9.90 -13.69 -9.93
C ASN A 39 10.45 -13.04 -8.66
N CYS A 40 9.60 -12.70 -7.70
CA CYS A 40 10.03 -12.16 -6.42
C CYS A 40 10.40 -13.31 -5.47
N TYR A 41 11.62 -13.32 -4.94
CA TYR A 41 12.08 -14.32 -3.95
C TYR A 41 11.84 -13.84 -2.53
N SER A 42 12.05 -12.55 -2.29
CA SER A 42 11.94 -11.99 -0.96
C SER A 42 11.42 -10.56 -1.03
N ALA A 43 10.70 -10.16 0.00
CA ALA A 43 10.23 -8.80 0.15
C ALA A 43 10.37 -8.39 1.62
N ALA A 44 11.16 -7.35 1.87
CA ALA A 44 11.26 -6.71 3.16
C ALA A 44 10.48 -5.41 3.07
N LEU A 45 9.32 -5.37 3.73
CA LEU A 45 8.40 -4.24 3.66
C LEU A 45 8.16 -3.68 5.05
N THR A 46 8.24 -2.37 5.18
CA THR A 46 7.82 -1.65 6.37
C THR A 46 6.62 -0.80 6.03
N LEU A 47 5.52 -1.02 6.74
CA LEU A 47 4.35 -0.15 6.69
C LEU A 47 4.53 0.89 7.77
N VAL A 48 4.66 2.15 7.36
CA VAL A 48 4.88 3.27 8.28
C VAL A 48 3.59 4.07 8.35
N LEU A 49 3.01 4.17 9.54
CA LEU A 49 1.76 4.89 9.75
C LEU A 49 2.07 6.27 10.31
N VAL A 50 1.61 7.30 9.62
CA VAL A 50 1.87 8.69 9.98
C VAL A 50 0.58 9.48 10.10
N GLY A 51 0.64 10.59 10.86
CA GLY A 51 -0.43 11.57 10.91
C GLY A 51 -0.31 12.59 9.78
N ARG A 52 -1.22 13.57 9.73
CA ARG A 52 -1.29 14.55 8.64
C ARG A 52 -0.04 15.43 8.55
N ALA A 53 0.44 15.94 9.67
CA ALA A 53 1.61 16.84 9.66
C ALA A 53 2.86 16.14 9.13
N HIS A 54 3.13 14.92 9.62
CA HIS A 54 4.26 14.11 9.18
C HIS A 54 4.11 13.70 7.71
N GLY A 55 2.90 13.25 7.33
CA GLY A 55 2.62 12.87 5.93
C GLY A 55 2.79 14.03 4.96
N ARG A 56 2.34 15.23 5.36
CA ARG A 56 2.52 16.46 4.58
C ARG A 56 3.99 16.80 4.37
N ARG A 57 4.78 16.71 5.46
CA ARG A 57 6.23 16.98 5.38
C ARG A 57 6.93 16.02 4.42
N LEU A 58 6.61 14.72 4.52
CA LEU A 58 7.19 13.71 3.63
C LEU A 58 6.81 13.94 2.18
N ASN A 59 5.55 14.24 1.91
CA ASN A 59 5.08 14.48 0.55
C ASN A 59 5.72 15.73 -0.05
N GLN A 60 5.87 16.79 0.75
CA GLN A 60 6.53 18.02 0.32
C GLN A 60 8.02 17.80 0.06
N GLU A 61 8.70 17.09 0.96
CA GLU A 61 10.15 16.84 0.86
C GLU A 61 10.51 15.96 -0.33
N TYR A 62 9.74 14.88 -0.57
CA TYR A 62 10.09 13.89 -1.59
C TYR A 62 9.34 14.04 -2.91
N ARG A 63 8.21 14.70 -2.93
CA ARG A 63 7.40 14.89 -4.14
C ARG A 63 7.11 16.34 -4.48
N GLY A 64 7.53 17.29 -3.63
CA GLY A 64 7.29 18.72 -3.84
C GLY A 64 5.83 19.13 -3.70
N ARG A 65 5.00 18.34 -3.02
CA ARG A 65 3.57 18.58 -2.87
C ARG A 65 3.25 18.91 -1.42
N ASP A 66 2.66 20.07 -1.19
CA ASP A 66 2.41 20.60 0.15
C ASP A 66 1.03 20.21 0.66
N TYR A 67 0.78 18.90 0.74
CA TYR A 67 -0.41 18.31 1.36
C TYR A 67 -0.12 16.86 1.76
N ALA A 68 -0.91 16.33 2.71
CA ALA A 68 -0.79 14.94 3.09
C ALA A 68 -1.49 14.07 2.03
N THR A 69 -0.79 13.05 1.52
CA THR A 69 -1.38 12.07 0.60
C THR A 69 -1.68 10.76 1.34
N ASN A 70 -2.44 9.86 0.72
CA ASN A 70 -2.84 8.59 1.34
C ASN A 70 -1.67 7.61 1.53
N ILE A 71 -0.85 7.43 0.49
CA ILE A 71 0.29 6.51 0.54
C ILE A 71 1.47 7.10 -0.22
N LEU A 72 2.67 6.90 0.32
CA LEU A 72 3.95 7.16 -0.35
C LEU A 72 4.75 5.87 -0.37
N THR A 73 5.36 5.56 -1.49
CA THR A 73 6.16 4.35 -1.68
C THR A 73 7.63 4.73 -1.87
N PHE A 74 8.51 4.15 -1.06
CA PHE A 74 9.95 4.34 -1.16
C PHE A 74 10.60 2.99 -1.41
N THR A 75 11.09 2.77 -2.63
CA THR A 75 11.74 1.52 -3.01
C THR A 75 13.26 1.68 -2.93
N TYR A 76 13.89 0.89 -2.06
CA TYR A 76 15.35 0.90 -1.88
C TYR A 76 16.02 -0.12 -2.78
N THR A 77 15.41 -1.29 -2.94
CA THR A 77 15.88 -2.36 -3.81
C THR A 77 14.68 -2.95 -4.53
N GLY A 78 14.74 -3.06 -5.85
CA GLY A 78 13.68 -3.64 -6.65
C GLY A 78 13.71 -5.16 -6.73
N LEU A 79 12.84 -5.71 -7.57
CA LEU A 79 12.78 -7.16 -7.80
C LEU A 79 14.14 -7.69 -8.28
N PRO A 80 14.48 -8.95 -7.98
CA PRO A 80 13.66 -9.99 -7.34
C PRO A 80 13.72 -10.01 -5.81
N GLN A 81 14.51 -9.15 -5.18
CA GLN A 81 14.64 -9.03 -3.72
C GLN A 81 14.19 -7.64 -3.31
N LEU A 82 12.89 -7.49 -3.15
CA LEU A 82 12.26 -6.19 -2.91
C LEU A 82 12.54 -5.69 -1.50
N HIS A 83 12.92 -4.40 -1.39
CA HIS A 83 13.03 -3.71 -0.11
C HIS A 83 12.37 -2.33 -0.26
N ALA A 84 11.33 -2.07 0.49
CA ALA A 84 10.56 -0.83 0.35
C ALA A 84 9.86 -0.44 1.66
N ASP A 85 9.60 0.86 1.80
CA ASP A 85 8.72 1.41 2.82
C ASP A 85 7.44 1.90 2.15
N LEU A 86 6.30 1.55 2.75
CA LEU A 86 4.99 2.06 2.36
C LEU A 86 4.49 2.94 3.49
N VAL A 87 4.38 4.24 3.23
CA VAL A 87 4.00 5.23 4.25
C VAL A 87 2.54 5.58 4.06
N PHE A 88 1.70 5.24 5.06
CA PHE A 88 0.26 5.49 5.04
C PHE A 88 -0.07 6.65 5.98
N CYS A 89 -0.72 7.67 5.44
CA CYS A 89 -1.30 8.73 6.26
C CYS A 89 -2.71 8.30 6.67
N HIS A 90 -2.83 7.64 7.83
CA HIS A 90 -4.09 7.00 8.20
C HIS A 90 -5.27 7.96 8.33
N PRO A 91 -5.13 9.24 8.76
CA PRO A 91 -6.28 10.16 8.74
C PRO A 91 -6.81 10.42 7.33
N VAL A 92 -5.92 10.48 6.33
CA VAL A 92 -6.33 10.65 4.92
C VAL A 92 -7.01 9.38 4.41
N VAL A 93 -6.46 8.21 4.72
CA VAL A 93 -7.05 6.91 4.35
C VAL A 93 -8.46 6.78 4.93
N THR A 94 -8.64 7.12 6.20
CA THR A 94 -9.95 7.07 6.87
C THR A 94 -10.94 8.05 6.25
N GLN A 95 -10.49 9.27 5.96
CA GLN A 95 -11.32 10.30 5.34
C GLN A 95 -11.76 9.88 3.93
N GLU A 96 -10.85 9.34 3.14
CA GLU A 96 -11.16 8.86 1.80
C GLU A 96 -12.16 7.70 1.81
N ALA A 97 -11.96 6.75 2.72
CA ALA A 97 -12.88 5.61 2.86
C ALA A 97 -14.29 6.10 3.16
N ARG A 98 -14.41 7.04 4.09
CA ARG A 98 -15.70 7.64 4.45
C ARG A 98 -16.34 8.37 3.27
N ALA A 99 -15.55 9.18 2.56
CA ALA A 99 -16.03 9.93 1.40
C ALA A 99 -16.48 9.02 0.26
N GLN A 100 -15.81 7.88 0.07
CA GLN A 100 -16.11 6.90 -0.97
C GLN A 100 -17.13 5.86 -0.53
N LYS A 101 -17.65 5.97 0.70
CA LYS A 101 -18.62 5.03 1.29
C LYS A 101 -18.11 3.58 1.28
N ARG A 102 -16.85 3.42 1.67
CA ARG A 102 -16.18 2.11 1.80
C ARG A 102 -15.79 1.87 3.24
N SER A 103 -15.56 0.61 3.59
CA SER A 103 -14.90 0.30 4.86
C SER A 103 -13.43 0.74 4.82
N VAL A 104 -12.90 1.14 5.97
CA VAL A 104 -11.47 1.47 6.09
C VAL A 104 -10.61 0.26 5.73
N ASP A 105 -11.06 -0.94 6.11
CA ASP A 105 -10.37 -2.20 5.80
C ASP A 105 -10.21 -2.41 4.29
N HIS A 106 -11.29 -2.22 3.54
CA HIS A 106 -11.26 -2.38 2.07
C HIS A 106 -10.37 -1.32 1.42
N HIS A 107 -10.45 -0.08 1.89
CA HIS A 107 -9.64 0.99 1.32
C HIS A 107 -8.15 0.81 1.63
N ALA A 108 -7.82 0.42 2.87
CA ALA A 108 -6.44 0.11 3.26
C ALA A 108 -5.88 -1.07 2.45
N ALA A 109 -6.69 -2.11 2.24
CA ALA A 109 -6.28 -3.25 1.43
C ALA A 109 -5.98 -2.83 -0.02
N HIS A 110 -6.83 -1.99 -0.60
CA HIS A 110 -6.62 -1.45 -1.95
C HIS A 110 -5.30 -0.67 -2.03
N LEU A 111 -5.07 0.24 -1.08
CA LEU A 111 -3.85 1.06 -1.08
C LEU A 111 -2.60 0.21 -0.83
N LEU A 112 -2.70 -0.82 0.00
CA LEU A 112 -1.60 -1.75 0.23
C LEU A 112 -1.20 -2.47 -1.06
N VAL A 113 -2.17 -3.04 -1.77
CA VAL A 113 -1.94 -3.72 -3.05
C VAL A 113 -1.33 -2.74 -4.07
N HIS A 114 -1.92 -1.55 -4.17
CA HIS A 114 -1.43 -0.48 -5.05
C HIS A 114 0.04 -0.13 -4.75
N GLY A 115 0.36 0.07 -3.47
CA GLY A 115 1.71 0.41 -3.05
C GLY A 115 2.73 -0.69 -3.33
N VAL A 116 2.35 -1.95 -3.12
CA VAL A 116 3.23 -3.10 -3.41
C VAL A 116 3.49 -3.19 -4.92
N LEU A 117 2.46 -3.07 -5.74
CA LEU A 117 2.61 -3.08 -7.20
C LEU A 117 3.51 -1.94 -7.67
N HIS A 118 3.32 -0.75 -7.11
CA HIS A 118 4.15 0.41 -7.42
C HIS A 118 5.62 0.16 -7.01
N ALA A 119 5.85 -0.40 -5.83
CA ALA A 119 7.19 -0.75 -5.35
C ALA A 119 7.89 -1.75 -6.28
N CYS A 120 7.12 -2.62 -6.93
CA CYS A 120 7.63 -3.59 -7.90
C CYS A 120 7.95 -2.97 -9.28
N GLY A 121 7.74 -1.68 -9.44
CA GLY A 121 8.07 -0.97 -10.68
C GLY A 121 6.89 -0.68 -11.60
N LEU A 122 5.67 -1.06 -11.21
CA LEU A 122 4.49 -0.67 -11.99
C LEU A 122 4.19 0.81 -11.76
N ASP A 123 3.82 1.49 -12.82
CA ASP A 123 3.56 2.91 -12.80
C ASP A 123 2.15 3.19 -13.32
N HIS A 124 1.61 4.36 -13.02
CA HIS A 124 0.30 4.78 -13.49
C HIS A 124 0.32 6.13 -14.21
N ASP A 125 1.51 6.59 -14.61
CA ASP A 125 1.67 7.88 -15.31
C ASP A 125 1.13 7.85 -16.73
N ARG A 126 1.20 6.67 -17.38
CA ARG A 126 0.61 6.48 -18.72
C ARG A 126 -0.73 5.77 -18.61
N ALA A 127 -1.66 6.13 -19.47
CA ALA A 127 -3.01 5.55 -19.46
C ALA A 127 -3.00 4.03 -19.59
N SER A 128 -2.14 3.46 -20.46
CA SER A 128 -2.02 2.01 -20.63
C SER A 128 -1.45 1.32 -19.38
N ASP A 129 -0.47 1.95 -18.73
CA ASP A 129 0.14 1.44 -17.50
C ASP A 129 -0.84 1.51 -16.34
N ALA A 130 -1.59 2.61 -16.26
CA ALA A 130 -2.63 2.78 -15.25
C ALA A 130 -3.70 1.69 -15.40
N ALA A 131 -4.15 1.41 -16.63
CA ALA A 131 -5.15 0.38 -16.89
C ALA A 131 -4.65 -1.01 -16.49
N GLN A 132 -3.39 -1.32 -16.77
CA GLN A 132 -2.78 -2.60 -16.38
C GLN A 132 -2.71 -2.72 -14.86
N MET A 133 -2.27 -1.68 -14.18
CA MET A 133 -2.16 -1.66 -12.73
C MET A 133 -3.53 -1.81 -12.06
N GLU A 134 -4.53 -1.09 -12.54
CA GLU A 134 -5.90 -1.17 -12.04
C GLU A 134 -6.48 -2.59 -12.24
N SER A 135 -6.24 -3.20 -13.40
CA SER A 135 -6.69 -4.56 -13.66
C SER A 135 -6.09 -5.57 -12.69
N LEU A 136 -4.81 -5.42 -12.37
CA LEU A 136 -4.13 -6.27 -11.37
C LEU A 136 -4.71 -6.04 -9.98
N GLU A 137 -4.92 -4.79 -9.59
CA GLU A 137 -5.52 -4.46 -8.29
C GLU A 137 -6.90 -5.10 -8.14
N ILE A 138 -7.75 -4.95 -9.15
CA ILE A 138 -9.10 -5.51 -9.16
C ILE A 138 -9.05 -7.04 -9.00
N ALA A 139 -8.19 -7.71 -9.77
CA ALA A 139 -8.08 -9.17 -9.76
C ALA A 139 -7.57 -9.67 -8.40
N ILE A 140 -6.57 -9.01 -7.83
CA ILE A 140 -6.02 -9.38 -6.53
C ILE A 140 -7.07 -9.19 -5.43
N LEU A 141 -7.70 -8.02 -5.38
CA LEU A 141 -8.70 -7.69 -4.36
C LEU A 141 -9.91 -8.63 -4.43
N LYS A 142 -10.32 -9.04 -5.63
CA LYS A 142 -11.42 -9.99 -5.80
C LYS A 142 -11.14 -11.33 -5.11
N ARG A 143 -9.90 -11.78 -5.09
CA ARG A 143 -9.50 -13.01 -4.40
C ARG A 143 -9.73 -12.93 -2.90
N PHE A 144 -9.77 -11.73 -2.33
CA PHE A 144 -10.02 -11.47 -0.91
C PHE A 144 -11.46 -11.00 -0.66
N ARG A 145 -12.35 -11.11 -1.66
CA ARG A 145 -13.76 -10.70 -1.58
C ARG A 145 -13.90 -9.20 -1.31
N ILE A 146 -12.97 -8.42 -1.84
CA ILE A 146 -13.02 -6.96 -1.77
C ILE A 146 -13.55 -6.44 -3.09
N PRO A 147 -14.61 -5.59 -3.07
CA PRO A 147 -15.21 -5.06 -4.29
C PRO A 147 -14.24 -4.23 -5.12
N ASN A 148 -14.52 -4.13 -6.42
CA ASN A 148 -13.74 -3.31 -7.33
C ASN A 148 -13.69 -1.86 -6.84
N PRO A 149 -12.51 -1.32 -6.51
CA PRO A 149 -12.40 0.03 -5.94
C PRO A 149 -12.70 1.15 -6.93
N TYR A 150 -12.82 0.82 -8.21
CA TYR A 150 -13.03 1.79 -9.28
C TYR A 150 -14.48 1.88 -9.75
N LEU A 151 -15.36 1.13 -9.11
CA LEU A 151 -16.80 1.19 -9.42
C LEU A 151 -17.56 2.11 -8.47
#